data_dd1cc6a3baa680c0741fe48e660bc756
#
_entry.id   dd1cc6a3baa680c0741fe48e660bc756
#
_cell.length_a   1.000
_cell.length_b   1.000
_cell.length_c   1.000
_cell.angle_alpha   90.00
_cell.angle_beta   90.00
_cell.angle_gamma   90.00
#
_symmetry.space_group_name_H-M   'P 1'
#
loop_
_entity.id
_entity.type
_entity.pdbx_description
1 polymer ?
#
loop_
_entity_poly.entity_id
_entity_poly.type
_entity_poly.pdbx_seq_one_letter_code
_entity_poly.pdbx_strand_id
1 'polypeptide(L)'
;MDLQLKDKKALVTGSTAGIGYGIARQLLKEGAHVIINGRTQERIDSAISQLENTVPQCHVSGCVADFSDKEQVNQLITAHDVVDILINNVGTFSPKAFEEITDEEWLHIFEVNVLSGVRLSRHYLPKMINQDWGRIIFISSESGVQIPSEMIHYGTTKTAQLGVARGLAQQTSGTNVTVNSVIPGSTRSEGAEKFISDLAKEKGKSIDEIEREFFETVRPSCLIKRFATIEEVATFVTYLVSPLAAANNGAALRVDGGTIPTIL
;
A
#
# COMPACT_ATOMS: atom_id res chain seq x y z
N MET A 1 20.86 11.01 0.74
CA MET A 1 20.71 10.58 2.16
C MET A 1 20.79 9.06 2.12
N ASP A 2 21.61 8.44 2.91
CA ASP A 2 21.62 6.99 3.05
C ASP A 2 20.51 6.58 4.02
N LEU A 3 19.54 5.80 3.54
CA LEU A 3 18.41 5.34 4.34
C LEU A 3 18.72 4.09 5.18
N GLN A 4 19.93 3.54 5.09
CA GLN A 4 20.41 2.39 5.88
C GLN A 4 19.51 1.15 5.72
N LEU A 5 19.04 0.89 4.50
CA LEU A 5 18.16 -0.24 4.18
C LEU A 5 18.89 -1.40 3.50
N LYS A 6 20.19 -1.25 3.27
CA LYS A 6 21.00 -2.30 2.65
C LYS A 6 20.87 -3.63 3.43
N ASP A 7 20.68 -4.70 2.68
CA ASP A 7 20.53 -6.08 3.17
C ASP A 7 19.26 -6.34 4.03
N LYS A 8 18.38 -5.35 4.22
CA LYS A 8 17.08 -5.56 4.88
C LYS A 8 16.15 -6.36 4.00
N LYS A 9 15.47 -7.36 4.56
CA LYS A 9 14.51 -8.20 3.85
C LYS A 9 13.11 -7.61 3.95
N ALA A 10 12.52 -7.25 2.81
CA ALA A 10 11.21 -6.61 2.73
C ALA A 10 10.21 -7.49 1.97
N LEU A 11 9.01 -7.66 2.54
CA LEU A 11 7.84 -8.22 1.84
C LEU A 11 6.90 -7.07 1.48
N VAL A 12 6.63 -6.91 0.19
CA VAL A 12 5.66 -5.92 -0.31
C VAL A 12 4.49 -6.65 -0.95
N THR A 13 3.31 -6.58 -0.33
CA THR A 13 2.13 -7.27 -0.85
C THR A 13 1.48 -6.49 -2.00
N GLY A 14 0.95 -7.19 -3.02
CA GLY A 14 0.31 -6.55 -4.18
C GLY A 14 1.28 -5.65 -4.96
N SER A 15 2.48 -6.11 -5.23
CA SER A 15 3.59 -5.28 -5.72
C SER A 15 4.01 -5.56 -7.17
N THR A 16 3.16 -6.21 -7.95
CA THR A 16 3.39 -6.39 -9.39
C THR A 16 3.04 -5.15 -10.23
N ALA A 17 2.39 -4.14 -9.64
CA ALA A 17 1.99 -2.90 -10.30
C ALA A 17 1.76 -1.77 -9.28
N GLY A 18 1.54 -0.54 -9.74
CA GLY A 18 1.08 0.60 -8.95
C GLY A 18 1.99 0.96 -7.78
N ILE A 19 1.39 1.41 -6.67
CA ILE A 19 2.11 1.88 -5.47
C ILE A 19 3.04 0.80 -4.92
N GLY A 20 2.56 -0.46 -4.83
CA GLY A 20 3.37 -1.57 -4.34
C GLY A 20 4.63 -1.83 -5.18
N TYR A 21 4.51 -1.76 -6.51
CA TYR A 21 5.66 -1.87 -7.42
C TYR A 21 6.65 -0.71 -7.23
N GLY A 22 6.13 0.52 -7.11
CA GLY A 22 6.98 1.68 -6.84
C GLY A 22 7.76 1.57 -5.53
N ILE A 23 7.09 1.09 -4.46
CA ILE A 23 7.73 0.84 -3.16
C ILE A 23 8.80 -0.25 -3.29
N ALA A 24 8.50 -1.36 -3.94
CA ALA A 24 9.46 -2.43 -4.19
C ALA A 24 10.71 -1.91 -4.93
N ARG A 25 10.50 -1.15 -6.02
CA ARG A 25 11.58 -0.53 -6.79
C ARG A 25 12.43 0.41 -5.95
N GLN A 26 11.81 1.25 -5.11
CA GLN A 26 12.56 2.21 -4.31
C GLN A 26 13.37 1.50 -3.20
N LEU A 27 12.81 0.47 -2.55
CA LEU A 27 13.52 -0.36 -1.57
C LEU A 27 14.73 -1.07 -2.21
N LEU A 28 14.58 -1.59 -3.44
CA LEU A 28 15.70 -2.20 -4.18
C LEU A 28 16.81 -1.20 -4.48
N LYS A 29 16.48 0.05 -4.81
CA LYS A 29 17.48 1.12 -5.01
C LYS A 29 18.27 1.44 -3.74
N GLU A 30 17.67 1.27 -2.58
CA GLU A 30 18.32 1.42 -1.27
C GLU A 30 19.06 0.14 -0.81
N GLY A 31 19.16 -0.87 -1.68
CA GLY A 31 19.91 -2.11 -1.42
C GLY A 31 19.19 -3.14 -0.56
N ALA A 32 17.87 -3.02 -0.38
CA ALA A 32 17.09 -4.04 0.31
C ALA A 32 16.89 -5.28 -0.56
N HIS A 33 16.67 -6.44 0.08
CA HIS A 33 16.21 -7.67 -0.57
C HIS A 33 14.69 -7.68 -0.57
N VAL A 34 14.04 -7.62 -1.73
CA VAL A 34 12.60 -7.43 -1.82
C VAL A 34 11.91 -8.69 -2.34
N ILE A 35 10.89 -9.12 -1.59
CA ILE A 35 9.94 -10.14 -2.00
C ILE A 35 8.71 -9.41 -2.52
N ILE A 36 8.45 -9.53 -3.83
CA ILE A 36 7.21 -9.01 -4.42
C ILE A 36 6.13 -10.10 -4.40
N ASN A 37 4.88 -9.66 -4.35
CA ASN A 37 3.72 -10.54 -4.36
C ASN A 37 2.75 -10.16 -5.46
N GLY A 38 2.19 -11.18 -6.09
CA GLY A 38 1.13 -11.09 -7.09
C GLY A 38 0.25 -12.33 -7.08
N ARG A 39 -0.87 -12.30 -7.81
CA ARG A 39 -1.82 -13.41 -7.88
C ARG A 39 -1.45 -14.48 -8.91
N THR A 40 -0.58 -14.17 -9.87
CA THR A 40 -0.12 -15.11 -10.90
C THR A 40 1.38 -15.02 -11.10
N GLN A 41 2.00 -16.14 -11.49
CA GLN A 41 3.42 -16.22 -11.75
C GLN A 41 3.84 -15.30 -12.90
N GLU A 42 3.05 -15.20 -13.97
CA GLU A 42 3.36 -14.37 -15.14
C GLU A 42 3.49 -12.89 -14.76
N ARG A 43 2.60 -12.39 -13.87
CA ARG A 43 2.67 -11.00 -13.39
C ARG A 43 3.91 -10.75 -12.53
N ILE A 44 4.30 -11.75 -11.73
CA ILE A 44 5.50 -11.69 -10.92
C ILE A 44 6.75 -11.67 -11.80
N ASP A 45 6.85 -12.60 -12.75
CA ASP A 45 8.00 -12.70 -13.64
C ASP A 45 8.18 -11.42 -14.47
N SER A 46 7.09 -10.87 -14.99
CA SER A 46 7.10 -9.58 -15.69
C SER A 46 7.58 -8.43 -14.80
N ALA A 47 7.09 -8.37 -13.55
CA ALA A 47 7.49 -7.32 -12.61
C ALA A 47 8.97 -7.47 -12.19
N ILE A 48 9.46 -8.69 -11.94
CA ILE A 48 10.87 -8.96 -11.64
C ILE A 48 11.75 -8.48 -12.80
N SER A 49 11.45 -8.90 -14.03
CA SER A 49 12.20 -8.46 -15.21
C SER A 49 12.30 -6.94 -15.33
N GLN A 50 11.20 -6.23 -15.08
CA GLN A 50 11.17 -4.77 -15.12
C GLN A 50 12.01 -4.15 -13.98
N LEU A 51 11.95 -4.72 -12.77
CA LEU A 51 12.75 -4.27 -11.63
C LEU A 51 14.24 -4.47 -11.86
N GLU A 52 14.66 -5.64 -12.34
CA GLU A 52 16.06 -5.95 -12.68
C GLU A 52 16.63 -5.03 -13.79
N ASN A 53 15.80 -4.72 -14.79
CA ASN A 53 16.18 -3.75 -15.83
C ASN A 53 16.33 -2.32 -15.30
N THR A 54 15.54 -1.94 -14.28
CA THR A 54 15.53 -0.59 -13.71
C THR A 54 16.57 -0.42 -12.60
N VAL A 55 16.83 -1.48 -11.85
CA VAL A 55 17.78 -1.52 -10.72
C VAL A 55 18.71 -2.72 -10.93
N PRO A 56 19.77 -2.57 -11.73
CA PRO A 56 20.71 -3.66 -12.02
C PRO A 56 21.32 -4.23 -10.73
N GLN A 57 21.53 -5.56 -10.72
CA GLN A 57 22.12 -6.29 -9.58
C GLN A 57 21.30 -6.22 -8.29
N CYS A 58 20.00 -5.88 -8.35
CA CYS A 58 19.13 -5.90 -7.19
C CYS A 58 18.81 -7.35 -6.75
N HIS A 59 18.41 -7.47 -5.48
CA HIS A 59 17.97 -8.75 -4.90
C HIS A 59 16.44 -8.78 -4.81
N VAL A 60 15.78 -9.25 -5.88
CA VAL A 60 14.33 -9.39 -5.96
C VAL A 60 13.93 -10.85 -6.10
N SER A 61 12.86 -11.24 -5.43
CA SER A 61 12.19 -12.53 -5.60
C SER A 61 10.67 -12.34 -5.60
N GLY A 62 9.92 -13.36 -6.00
CA GLY A 62 8.48 -13.28 -6.08
C GLY A 62 7.79 -14.39 -5.31
N CYS A 63 6.56 -14.13 -4.85
CA CYS A 63 5.70 -15.10 -4.23
C CYS A 63 4.26 -14.95 -4.72
N VAL A 64 3.71 -16.03 -5.28
CA VAL A 64 2.29 -16.09 -5.68
C VAL A 64 1.43 -16.25 -4.43
N ALA A 65 0.50 -15.34 -4.20
CA ALA A 65 -0.54 -15.51 -3.19
C ALA A 65 -1.73 -14.58 -3.50
N ASP A 66 -2.92 -15.15 -3.48
CA ASP A 66 -4.19 -14.42 -3.42
C ASP A 66 -4.61 -14.30 -1.95
N PHE A 67 -4.83 -13.08 -1.48
CA PHE A 67 -5.17 -12.83 -0.07
C PHE A 67 -6.62 -13.14 0.28
N SER A 68 -7.46 -13.49 -0.68
CA SER A 68 -8.77 -14.11 -0.44
C SER A 68 -8.65 -15.60 -0.10
N ASP A 69 -7.50 -16.25 -0.40
CA ASP A 69 -7.20 -17.64 -0.14
C ASP A 69 -6.24 -17.78 1.06
N LYS A 70 -6.77 -18.32 2.17
CA LYS A 70 -6.01 -18.49 3.42
C LYS A 70 -4.83 -19.45 3.28
N GLU A 71 -4.97 -20.48 2.44
CA GLU A 71 -3.92 -21.48 2.24
C GLU A 71 -2.72 -20.86 1.50
N GLN A 72 -2.97 -20.07 0.46
CA GLN A 72 -1.90 -19.38 -0.25
C GLN A 72 -1.19 -18.35 0.66
N VAL A 73 -1.91 -17.70 1.57
CA VAL A 73 -1.30 -16.81 2.57
C VAL A 73 -0.40 -17.61 3.53
N ASN A 74 -0.84 -18.79 3.97
CA ASN A 74 -0.03 -19.67 4.83
C ASN A 74 1.23 -20.18 4.11
N GLN A 75 1.13 -20.50 2.83
CA GLN A 75 2.28 -20.91 2.00
C GLN A 75 3.28 -19.75 1.85
N LEU A 76 2.82 -18.52 1.61
CA LEU A 76 3.66 -17.32 1.57
C LEU A 76 4.41 -17.15 2.90
N ILE A 77 3.70 -17.22 4.01
CA ILE A 77 4.27 -17.10 5.36
C ILE A 77 5.32 -18.20 5.61
N THR A 78 5.04 -19.44 5.22
CA THR A 78 5.97 -20.56 5.40
C THR A 78 7.23 -20.41 4.55
N ALA A 79 7.09 -19.94 3.32
CA ALA A 79 8.22 -19.71 2.40
C ALA A 79 9.10 -18.52 2.84
N HIS A 80 8.51 -17.56 3.53
CA HIS A 80 9.18 -16.32 3.94
C HIS A 80 8.96 -16.06 5.43
N ASP A 81 9.40 -16.97 6.28
CA ASP A 81 9.13 -17.01 7.71
C ASP A 81 9.62 -15.78 8.50
N VAL A 82 10.64 -15.08 8.02
CA VAL A 82 11.20 -13.88 8.65
C VAL A 82 11.39 -12.79 7.61
N VAL A 83 10.92 -11.58 7.94
CA VAL A 83 11.20 -10.35 7.18
C VAL A 83 11.47 -9.22 8.16
N ASP A 84 12.28 -8.25 7.74
CA ASP A 84 12.58 -7.03 8.49
C ASP A 84 11.50 -5.97 8.27
N ILE A 85 10.97 -5.91 7.05
CA ILE A 85 10.02 -4.89 6.61
C ILE A 85 8.80 -5.59 6.01
N LEU A 86 7.61 -5.21 6.47
CA LEU A 86 6.34 -5.65 5.93
C LEU A 86 5.54 -4.45 5.41
N ILE A 87 5.23 -4.44 4.11
CA ILE A 87 4.36 -3.46 3.48
C ILE A 87 3.03 -4.12 3.13
N ASN A 88 1.99 -3.85 3.93
CA ASN A 88 0.62 -4.27 3.70
C ASN A 88 -0.02 -3.32 2.68
N ASN A 89 0.16 -3.61 1.40
CA ASN A 89 -0.32 -2.77 0.29
C ASN A 89 -1.49 -3.39 -0.49
N VAL A 90 -1.73 -4.71 -0.36
CA VAL A 90 -2.88 -5.34 -1.04
C VAL A 90 -4.17 -4.62 -0.69
N GLY A 91 -4.99 -4.39 -1.73
CA GLY A 91 -6.31 -3.84 -1.58
C GLY A 91 -7.10 -3.93 -2.88
N THR A 92 -8.42 -4.01 -2.74
CA THR A 92 -9.39 -3.93 -3.83
C THR A 92 -10.41 -2.85 -3.53
N PHE A 93 -11.00 -2.29 -4.57
CA PHE A 93 -12.09 -1.33 -4.48
C PHE A 93 -13.02 -1.48 -5.68
N SER A 94 -14.28 -1.14 -5.49
CA SER A 94 -15.23 -0.96 -6.59
C SER A 94 -16.26 0.10 -6.18
N PRO A 95 -16.52 1.11 -7.02
CA PRO A 95 -17.64 2.02 -6.79
C PRO A 95 -18.97 1.27 -6.89
N LYS A 96 -19.87 1.48 -5.91
CA LYS A 96 -21.20 0.85 -5.89
C LYS A 96 -22.13 1.63 -4.96
N ALA A 97 -23.40 1.76 -5.32
CA ALA A 97 -24.40 2.35 -4.45
C ALA A 97 -24.56 1.52 -3.17
N PHE A 98 -24.72 2.19 -2.02
CA PHE A 98 -24.71 1.53 -0.72
C PHE A 98 -25.73 0.39 -0.61
N GLU A 99 -26.92 0.62 -1.09
CA GLU A 99 -28.04 -0.34 -1.08
C GLU A 99 -27.82 -1.57 -1.98
N GLU A 100 -26.90 -1.50 -2.88
CA GLU A 100 -26.56 -2.60 -3.79
C GLU A 100 -25.40 -3.46 -3.30
N ILE A 101 -24.67 -3.03 -2.25
CA ILE A 101 -23.53 -3.76 -1.71
C ILE A 101 -24.03 -4.92 -0.87
N THR A 102 -23.76 -6.16 -1.30
CA THR A 102 -24.21 -7.35 -0.55
C THR A 102 -23.30 -7.64 0.65
N ASP A 103 -23.79 -8.46 1.58
CA ASP A 103 -23.01 -8.89 2.74
C ASP A 103 -21.74 -9.67 2.32
N GLU A 104 -21.81 -10.44 1.24
CA GLU A 104 -20.68 -11.18 0.68
C GLU A 104 -19.61 -10.23 0.15
N GLU A 105 -19.99 -9.13 -0.50
CA GLU A 105 -19.07 -8.09 -0.96
C GLU A 105 -18.41 -7.36 0.20
N TRP A 106 -19.18 -7.06 1.28
CA TRP A 106 -18.63 -6.53 2.52
C TRP A 106 -17.60 -7.48 3.15
N LEU A 107 -17.92 -8.76 3.28
CA LEU A 107 -17.01 -9.76 3.84
C LEU A 107 -15.76 -9.92 2.97
N HIS A 108 -15.93 -9.99 1.64
CA HIS A 108 -14.82 -10.13 0.71
C HIS A 108 -13.85 -8.94 0.77
N ILE A 109 -14.35 -7.70 0.77
CA ILE A 109 -13.47 -6.54 0.83
C ILE A 109 -12.74 -6.43 2.18
N PHE A 110 -13.36 -6.84 3.28
CA PHE A 110 -12.69 -6.94 4.58
C PHE A 110 -11.62 -8.04 4.60
N GLU A 111 -11.91 -9.19 4.00
CA GLU A 111 -10.96 -10.30 3.87
C GLU A 111 -9.67 -9.84 3.15
N VAL A 112 -9.83 -9.19 2.01
CA VAL A 112 -8.71 -8.75 1.17
C VAL A 112 -8.00 -7.53 1.76
N ASN A 113 -8.73 -6.49 2.16
CA ASN A 113 -8.13 -5.21 2.54
C ASN A 113 -7.64 -5.16 3.99
N VAL A 114 -8.26 -5.89 4.89
CA VAL A 114 -7.98 -5.80 6.33
C VAL A 114 -7.30 -7.07 6.84
N LEU A 115 -7.97 -8.23 6.65
CA LEU A 115 -7.47 -9.49 7.22
C LEU A 115 -6.17 -9.97 6.58
N SER A 116 -5.88 -9.59 5.34
CA SER A 116 -4.57 -9.79 4.71
C SER A 116 -3.43 -9.25 5.59
N GLY A 117 -3.49 -7.96 5.92
CA GLY A 117 -2.49 -7.30 6.75
C GLY A 117 -2.49 -7.79 8.20
N VAL A 118 -3.66 -8.13 8.76
CA VAL A 118 -3.77 -8.72 10.09
C VAL A 118 -3.07 -10.07 10.17
N ARG A 119 -3.24 -10.95 9.18
CA ARG A 119 -2.60 -12.29 9.15
C ARG A 119 -1.09 -12.19 9.08
N LEU A 120 -0.57 -11.36 8.17
CA LEU A 120 0.87 -11.15 8.03
C LEU A 120 1.46 -10.49 9.28
N SER A 121 0.84 -9.44 9.78
CA SER A 121 1.32 -8.75 10.97
C SER A 121 1.30 -9.64 12.22
N ARG A 122 0.28 -10.50 12.37
CA ARG A 122 0.21 -11.50 13.45
C ARG A 122 1.40 -12.45 13.43
N HIS A 123 1.90 -12.81 12.25
CA HIS A 123 3.05 -13.68 12.10
C HIS A 123 4.37 -12.97 12.32
N TYR A 124 4.55 -11.80 11.68
CA TYR A 124 5.86 -11.13 11.65
C TYR A 124 6.14 -10.26 12.88
N LEU A 125 5.13 -9.60 13.46
CA LEU A 125 5.32 -8.66 14.57
C LEU A 125 6.03 -9.29 15.78
N PRO A 126 5.65 -10.49 16.28
CA PRO A 126 6.35 -11.11 17.39
C PRO A 126 7.82 -11.38 17.10
N LYS A 127 8.15 -11.75 15.86
CA LYS A 127 9.52 -12.02 15.42
C LYS A 127 10.35 -10.73 15.35
N MET A 128 9.74 -9.66 14.82
CA MET A 128 10.35 -8.32 14.81
C MET A 128 10.64 -7.81 16.23
N ILE A 129 9.70 -8.03 17.17
CA ILE A 129 9.90 -7.66 18.58
C ILE A 129 11.05 -8.46 19.19
N ASN A 130 11.12 -9.78 18.94
CA ASN A 130 12.17 -10.64 19.47
C ASN A 130 13.57 -10.29 18.95
N GLN A 131 13.68 -9.80 17.71
CA GLN A 131 14.95 -9.33 17.14
C GLN A 131 15.24 -7.86 17.42
N ASP A 132 14.35 -7.19 18.15
CA ASP A 132 14.37 -5.76 18.47
C ASP A 132 14.54 -4.85 17.25
N TRP A 133 13.99 -5.24 16.10
CA TRP A 133 13.95 -4.43 14.88
C TRP A 133 12.85 -4.91 13.95
N GLY A 134 12.12 -3.97 13.38
CA GLY A 134 11.10 -4.25 12.37
C GLY A 134 10.34 -3.01 11.94
N ARG A 135 9.78 -3.08 10.74
CA ARG A 135 8.94 -2.02 10.16
C ARG A 135 7.69 -2.62 9.54
N ILE A 136 6.52 -2.19 10.00
CA ILE A 136 5.24 -2.57 9.42
C ILE A 136 4.54 -1.31 8.93
N ILE A 137 4.18 -1.28 7.66
CA ILE A 137 3.40 -0.20 7.04
C ILE A 137 2.09 -0.77 6.50
N PHE A 138 0.99 -0.08 6.79
CA PHE A 138 -0.29 -0.28 6.13
C PHE A 138 -0.51 0.85 5.11
N ILE A 139 -0.71 0.49 3.85
CA ILE A 139 -1.08 1.46 2.81
C ILE A 139 -2.61 1.61 2.85
N SER A 140 -3.05 2.63 3.57
CA SER A 140 -4.45 3.01 3.66
C SER A 140 -4.87 3.85 2.44
N SER A 141 -5.65 4.89 2.63
CA SER A 141 -6.11 5.83 1.60
C SER A 141 -6.67 7.08 2.26
N GLU A 142 -6.70 8.21 1.54
CA GLU A 142 -7.49 9.38 1.94
C GLU A 142 -8.97 9.01 2.17
N SER A 143 -9.46 8.01 1.43
CA SER A 143 -10.80 7.46 1.58
C SER A 143 -11.04 6.76 2.93
N GLY A 144 -10.00 6.46 3.69
CA GLY A 144 -10.11 5.96 5.07
C GLY A 144 -10.38 7.06 6.11
N VAL A 145 -10.27 8.33 5.71
CA VAL A 145 -10.55 9.51 6.56
C VAL A 145 -11.72 10.32 6.00
N GLN A 146 -11.71 10.57 4.71
CA GLN A 146 -12.79 11.23 3.97
C GLN A 146 -13.49 10.17 3.10
N ILE A 147 -14.41 9.41 3.70
CA ILE A 147 -15.06 8.26 3.06
C ILE A 147 -15.96 8.73 1.91
N PRO A 148 -15.70 8.29 0.66
CA PRO A 148 -16.55 8.65 -0.48
C PRO A 148 -17.89 7.89 -0.40
N SER A 149 -18.99 8.59 -0.68
CA SER A 149 -20.33 8.00 -0.63
C SER A 149 -20.53 6.83 -1.60
N GLU A 150 -19.83 6.86 -2.73
CA GLU A 150 -19.86 5.82 -3.75
C GLU A 150 -18.95 4.61 -3.45
N MET A 151 -18.20 4.64 -2.34
CA MET A 151 -17.26 3.58 -1.94
C MET A 151 -17.21 3.40 -0.42
N ILE A 152 -18.36 3.38 0.25
CA ILE A 152 -18.45 3.33 1.72
C ILE A 152 -17.72 2.10 2.28
N HIS A 153 -17.94 0.91 1.71
CA HIS A 153 -17.29 -0.33 2.15
C HIS A 153 -15.76 -0.27 1.99
N TYR A 154 -15.26 0.30 0.90
CA TYR A 154 -13.82 0.52 0.71
C TYR A 154 -13.26 1.47 1.76
N GLY A 155 -13.86 2.66 1.90
CA GLY A 155 -13.44 3.64 2.89
C GLY A 155 -13.41 3.07 4.31
N THR A 156 -14.44 2.30 4.69
CA THR A 156 -14.51 1.61 5.97
C THR A 156 -13.34 0.65 6.18
N THR A 157 -12.95 -0.14 5.15
CA THR A 157 -11.77 -1.02 5.27
C THR A 157 -10.47 -0.22 5.43
N LYS A 158 -10.35 0.92 4.76
CA LYS A 158 -9.18 1.79 4.88
C LYS A 158 -9.09 2.48 6.24
N THR A 159 -10.24 2.86 6.84
CA THR A 159 -10.31 3.29 8.24
C THR A 159 -9.91 2.17 9.20
N ALA A 160 -10.41 0.94 8.98
CA ALA A 160 -10.06 -0.21 9.82
C ALA A 160 -8.55 -0.49 9.83
N GLN A 161 -7.85 -0.32 8.69
CA GLN A 161 -6.39 -0.44 8.63
C GLN A 161 -5.67 0.55 9.56
N LEU A 162 -6.16 1.80 9.68
CA LEU A 162 -5.61 2.80 10.62
C LEU A 162 -5.72 2.32 12.06
N GLY A 163 -6.89 1.78 12.43
CA GLY A 163 -7.14 1.23 13.76
C GLY A 163 -6.25 0.03 14.07
N VAL A 164 -6.10 -0.90 13.12
CA VAL A 164 -5.21 -2.07 13.27
C VAL A 164 -3.76 -1.62 13.45
N ALA A 165 -3.25 -0.73 12.61
CA ALA A 165 -1.87 -0.24 12.70
C ALA A 165 -1.60 0.44 14.04
N ARG A 166 -2.53 1.30 14.50
CA ARG A 166 -2.40 1.99 15.80
C ARG A 166 -2.41 1.00 16.97
N GLY A 167 -3.29 -0.01 16.94
CA GLY A 167 -3.34 -1.04 17.97
C GLY A 167 -2.06 -1.89 18.03
N LEU A 168 -1.52 -2.28 16.87
CA LEU A 168 -0.26 -3.04 16.79
C LEU A 168 0.94 -2.21 17.29
N ALA A 169 0.98 -0.91 16.98
CA ALA A 169 2.04 -0.03 17.46
C ALA A 169 2.15 0.01 19.00
N GLN A 170 1.03 -0.13 19.72
CA GLN A 170 1.07 -0.18 21.19
C GLN A 170 1.82 -1.40 21.72
N GLN A 171 1.83 -2.52 20.97
CA GLN A 171 2.55 -3.72 21.35
C GLN A 171 4.07 -3.59 21.17
N THR A 172 4.54 -2.59 20.41
CA THR A 172 5.97 -2.36 20.17
C THR A 172 6.64 -1.45 21.19
N SER A 173 5.93 -1.06 22.26
CA SER A 173 6.45 -0.16 23.28
C SER A 173 7.76 -0.67 23.88
N GLY A 174 8.78 0.19 23.94
CA GLY A 174 10.11 -0.15 24.47
C GLY A 174 11.01 -0.95 23.53
N THR A 175 10.62 -1.12 22.25
CA THR A 175 11.41 -1.81 21.23
C THR A 175 11.79 -0.87 20.08
N ASN A 176 12.68 -1.33 19.19
CA ASN A 176 13.04 -0.63 17.95
C ASN A 176 12.11 -0.98 16.76
N VAL A 177 10.93 -1.56 17.02
CA VAL A 177 9.91 -1.88 16.00
C VAL A 177 8.93 -0.72 15.86
N THR A 178 8.57 -0.37 14.61
CA THR A 178 7.53 0.62 14.36
C THR A 178 6.43 0.09 13.45
N VAL A 179 5.19 0.50 13.73
CA VAL A 179 4.02 0.20 12.92
C VAL A 179 3.31 1.50 12.60
N ASN A 180 3.18 1.83 11.31
CA ASN A 180 2.55 3.06 10.85
C ASN A 180 1.57 2.79 9.71
N SER A 181 0.68 3.75 9.45
CA SER A 181 -0.13 3.80 8.24
C SER A 181 0.33 4.95 7.36
N VAL A 182 0.34 4.71 6.05
CA VAL A 182 0.48 5.77 5.03
C VAL A 182 -0.88 5.97 4.38
N ILE A 183 -1.25 7.23 4.17
CA ILE A 183 -2.53 7.66 3.59
C ILE A 183 -2.24 8.35 2.25
N PRO A 184 -2.14 7.59 1.13
CA PRO A 184 -2.04 8.18 -0.18
C PRO A 184 -3.34 8.88 -0.58
N GLY A 185 -3.23 9.98 -1.32
CA GLY A 185 -4.33 10.54 -2.09
C GLY A 185 -4.47 9.86 -3.46
N SER A 186 -5.20 10.53 -4.35
CA SER A 186 -5.32 10.09 -5.74
C SER A 186 -3.94 9.98 -6.38
N THR A 187 -3.54 8.76 -6.75
CA THR A 187 -2.21 8.44 -7.26
C THR A 187 -2.31 7.90 -8.68
N ARG A 188 -1.42 8.35 -9.58
CA ARG A 188 -1.37 7.94 -10.99
C ARG A 188 -0.82 6.51 -11.11
N SER A 189 -1.68 5.54 -10.81
CA SER A 189 -1.42 4.11 -11.03
C SER A 189 -1.99 3.67 -12.38
N GLU A 190 -1.60 2.48 -12.87
CA GLU A 190 -2.18 1.89 -14.09
C GLU A 190 -3.72 1.87 -14.04
N GLY A 191 -4.30 1.56 -12.87
CA GLY A 191 -5.75 1.56 -12.69
C GLY A 191 -6.36 2.97 -12.81
N ALA A 192 -5.71 3.99 -12.23
CA ALA A 192 -6.14 5.38 -12.36
C ALA A 192 -5.99 5.89 -13.80
N GLU A 193 -4.89 5.58 -14.47
CA GLU A 193 -4.67 5.95 -15.88
C GLU A 193 -5.73 5.32 -16.81
N LYS A 194 -6.03 4.03 -16.59
CA LYS A 194 -7.08 3.36 -17.34
C LYS A 194 -8.44 4.02 -17.09
N PHE A 195 -8.81 4.28 -15.85
CA PHE A 195 -10.07 4.95 -15.50
C PHE A 195 -10.20 6.31 -16.18
N ILE A 196 -9.18 7.17 -16.10
CA ILE A 196 -9.16 8.49 -16.74
C ILE A 196 -9.22 8.37 -18.27
N SER A 197 -8.49 7.43 -18.85
CA SER A 197 -8.51 7.18 -20.30
C SER A 197 -9.87 6.70 -20.81
N ASP A 198 -10.51 5.78 -20.08
CA ASP A 198 -11.83 5.26 -20.44
C ASP A 198 -12.89 6.36 -20.33
N LEU A 199 -12.85 7.19 -19.28
CA LEU A 199 -13.74 8.33 -19.08
C LEU A 199 -13.52 9.43 -20.15
N ALA A 200 -12.28 9.65 -20.57
CA ALA A 200 -11.94 10.59 -21.64
C ALA A 200 -12.58 10.17 -22.96
N LYS A 201 -12.49 8.88 -23.30
CA LYS A 201 -13.13 8.32 -24.50
C LYS A 201 -14.65 8.42 -24.45
N GLU A 202 -15.25 8.06 -23.31
CA GLU A 202 -16.70 8.12 -23.10
C GLU A 202 -17.25 9.53 -23.27
N LYS A 203 -16.55 10.53 -22.68
CA LYS A 203 -16.98 11.94 -22.72
C LYS A 203 -16.51 12.71 -23.95
N GLY A 204 -15.68 12.12 -24.82
CA GLY A 204 -15.09 12.81 -25.98
C GLY A 204 -14.17 13.98 -25.59
N LYS A 205 -13.49 13.88 -24.44
CA LYS A 205 -12.59 14.88 -23.88
C LYS A 205 -11.14 14.41 -23.86
N SER A 206 -10.18 15.33 -23.73
CA SER A 206 -8.78 14.98 -23.49
C SER A 206 -8.57 14.45 -22.08
N ILE A 207 -7.46 13.72 -21.86
CA ILE A 207 -7.05 13.24 -20.54
C ILE A 207 -6.87 14.41 -19.57
N ASP A 208 -6.26 15.51 -20.02
CA ASP A 208 -6.01 16.69 -19.19
C ASP A 208 -7.30 17.39 -18.76
N GLU A 209 -8.33 17.41 -19.63
CA GLU A 209 -9.64 17.96 -19.27
C GLU A 209 -10.34 17.09 -18.23
N ILE A 210 -10.29 15.76 -18.36
CA ILE A 210 -10.86 14.84 -17.39
C ILE A 210 -10.11 14.93 -16.04
N GLU A 211 -8.80 15.03 -16.05
CA GLU A 211 -8.02 15.19 -14.81
C GLU A 211 -8.37 16.50 -14.11
N ARG A 212 -8.50 17.61 -14.85
CA ARG A 212 -8.93 18.90 -14.28
C ARG A 212 -10.31 18.79 -13.66
N GLU A 213 -11.29 18.25 -14.40
CA GLU A 213 -12.66 18.03 -13.88
C GLU A 213 -12.67 17.18 -12.62
N PHE A 214 -11.85 16.12 -12.57
CA PHE A 214 -11.73 15.26 -11.40
C PHE A 214 -11.32 16.06 -10.15
N PHE A 215 -10.30 16.92 -10.27
CA PHE A 215 -9.86 17.76 -9.15
C PHE A 215 -10.72 19.00 -8.90
N GLU A 216 -11.65 19.34 -9.78
CA GLU A 216 -12.65 20.37 -9.55
C GLU A 216 -13.93 19.82 -8.90
N THR A 217 -14.33 18.57 -9.23
CA THR A 217 -15.63 18.04 -8.82
C THR A 217 -15.55 16.86 -7.86
N VAL A 218 -14.62 15.92 -8.08
CA VAL A 218 -14.51 14.68 -7.27
C VAL A 218 -13.56 14.86 -6.08
N ARG A 219 -12.47 15.58 -6.28
CA ARG A 219 -11.48 15.88 -5.20
C ARG A 219 -11.17 17.39 -5.12
N PRO A 220 -12.19 18.23 -4.88
CA PRO A 220 -12.00 19.69 -4.88
C PRO A 220 -11.10 20.21 -3.76
N SER A 221 -10.94 19.46 -2.67
CA SER A 221 -10.03 19.80 -1.57
C SER A 221 -8.55 19.52 -1.86
N CYS A 222 -8.22 18.71 -2.88
CA CYS A 222 -6.83 18.40 -3.21
C CYS A 222 -6.03 19.66 -3.56
N LEU A 223 -5.01 19.97 -2.78
CA LEU A 223 -4.24 21.22 -2.94
C LEU A 223 -3.28 21.19 -4.13
N ILE A 224 -2.71 20.02 -4.45
CA ILE A 224 -1.77 19.90 -5.57
C ILE A 224 -2.48 19.86 -6.95
N LYS A 225 -3.81 19.69 -6.99
CA LYS A 225 -4.65 19.68 -8.21
C LYS A 225 -4.16 18.76 -9.33
N ARG A 226 -3.51 17.67 -8.98
CA ARG A 226 -3.06 16.60 -9.87
C ARG A 226 -3.01 15.27 -9.12
N PHE A 227 -2.92 14.19 -9.84
CA PHE A 227 -2.54 12.91 -9.23
C PHE A 227 -1.11 13.00 -8.66
N ALA A 228 -0.91 12.43 -7.48
CA ALA A 228 0.44 12.15 -7.01
C ALA A 228 1.09 11.08 -7.92
N THR A 229 2.39 11.11 -8.06
CA THR A 229 3.10 10.03 -8.74
C THR A 229 3.28 8.83 -7.80
N ILE A 230 3.48 7.65 -8.38
CA ILE A 230 3.85 6.45 -7.61
C ILE A 230 5.14 6.70 -6.82
N GLU A 231 6.09 7.43 -7.41
CA GLU A 231 7.38 7.77 -6.80
C GLU A 231 7.24 8.64 -5.56
N GLU A 232 6.33 9.61 -5.56
CA GLU A 232 6.09 10.47 -4.39
C GLU A 232 5.62 9.65 -3.20
N VAL A 233 4.72 8.68 -3.42
CA VAL A 233 4.26 7.77 -2.37
C VAL A 233 5.36 6.78 -1.96
N ALA A 234 6.03 6.16 -2.93
CA ALA A 234 7.06 5.15 -2.68
C ALA A 234 8.26 5.72 -1.91
N THR A 235 8.72 6.91 -2.26
CA THR A 235 9.82 7.60 -1.59
C THR A 235 9.49 7.85 -0.12
N PHE A 236 8.28 8.31 0.17
CA PHE A 236 7.84 8.54 1.54
C PHE A 236 7.75 7.23 2.35
N VAL A 237 7.19 6.16 1.78
CA VAL A 237 7.15 4.84 2.44
C VAL A 237 8.54 4.33 2.71
N THR A 238 9.47 4.47 1.75
CA THR A 238 10.86 4.02 1.89
C THR A 238 11.59 4.77 3.01
N TYR A 239 11.35 6.08 3.14
CA TYR A 239 11.85 6.84 4.30
C TYR A 239 11.27 6.31 5.62
N LEU A 240 9.97 6.04 5.69
CA LEU A 240 9.31 5.58 6.93
C LEU A 240 9.80 4.22 7.43
N VAL A 241 10.29 3.35 6.56
CA VAL A 241 10.86 2.06 6.96
C VAL A 241 12.35 2.13 7.30
N SER A 242 12.97 3.29 7.11
CA SER A 242 14.36 3.55 7.47
C SER A 242 14.53 3.63 9.01
N PRO A 243 15.70 3.27 9.55
CA PRO A 243 16.06 3.60 10.93
C PRO A 243 15.99 5.10 11.25
N LEU A 244 16.17 5.97 10.26
CA LEU A 244 16.10 7.43 10.42
C LEU A 244 14.69 7.94 10.77
N ALA A 245 13.65 7.14 10.48
CA ALA A 245 12.27 7.45 10.80
C ALA A 245 11.78 6.81 12.12
N ALA A 246 12.67 6.30 12.96
CA ALA A 246 12.33 5.53 14.17
C ALA A 246 11.41 6.27 15.17
N ALA A 247 11.38 7.59 15.15
CA ALA A 247 10.48 8.38 15.98
C ALA A 247 9.00 8.35 15.50
N ASN A 248 8.73 7.82 14.29
CA ASN A 248 7.39 7.65 13.78
C ASN A 248 6.88 6.26 14.14
N ASN A 249 6.01 6.17 15.16
CA ASN A 249 5.38 4.91 15.56
C ASN A 249 3.91 5.13 15.94
N GLY A 250 3.02 4.33 15.40
CA GLY A 250 1.57 4.45 15.59
C GLY A 250 0.94 5.64 14.87
N ALA A 251 1.62 6.23 13.91
CA ALA A 251 1.15 7.38 13.16
C ALA A 251 0.36 6.99 11.90
N ALA A 252 -0.58 7.84 11.52
CA ALA A 252 -1.26 7.84 10.24
C ALA A 252 -0.75 9.04 9.41
N LEU A 253 0.13 8.78 8.44
CA LEU A 253 0.92 9.80 7.78
C LEU A 253 0.43 10.02 6.35
N ARG A 254 0.17 11.27 5.98
CA ARG A 254 -0.46 11.64 4.72
C ARG A 254 0.55 11.88 3.60
N VAL A 255 0.24 11.34 2.41
CA VAL A 255 0.84 11.67 1.12
C VAL A 255 -0.32 11.87 0.14
N ASP A 256 -1.23 12.76 0.50
CA ASP A 256 -2.55 12.90 -0.11
C ASP A 256 -2.71 14.17 -0.95
N GLY A 257 -1.63 14.93 -1.14
CA GLY A 257 -1.67 16.19 -1.87
C GLY A 257 -2.57 17.24 -1.21
N GLY A 258 -2.84 17.09 0.11
CA GLY A 258 -3.73 17.98 0.86
C GLY A 258 -5.22 17.73 0.57
N THR A 259 -5.58 16.50 0.17
CA THR A 259 -6.98 16.13 -0.10
C THR A 259 -7.83 16.16 1.17
N ILE A 260 -7.30 15.68 2.29
CA ILE A 260 -7.99 15.69 3.58
C ILE A 260 -7.90 17.08 4.19
N PRO A 261 -9.02 17.84 4.33
CA PRO A 261 -9.01 19.25 4.72
C PRO A 261 -8.94 19.46 6.24
N THR A 262 -8.25 18.59 6.97
CA THR A 262 -8.07 18.70 8.43
C THR A 262 -6.61 18.91 8.79
N ILE A 263 -6.35 19.48 9.96
CA ILE A 263 -4.97 19.67 10.46
C ILE A 263 -4.36 18.33 10.90
N LEU A 264 -5.17 17.45 11.47
CA LEU A 264 -4.80 16.12 11.97
C LEU A 264 -5.52 15.04 11.17
#